data_45e7533b018ae2a1aa77b81b7fe7ebce
#
_entry.id   45e7533b018ae2a1aa77b81b7fe7ebce
#
_cell.length_a   1.000
_cell.length_b   1.000
_cell.length_c   1.000
_cell.angle_alpha   90.00
_cell.angle_beta   90.00
_cell.angle_gamma   90.00
#
_symmetry.space_group_name_H-M   'P 1'
#
loop_
_entity.id
_entity.type
_entity.pdbx_description
1 polymer ?
#
loop_
_entity_poly.entity_id
_entity_poly.type
_entity_poly.pdbx_seq_one_letter_code
_entity_poly.pdbx_strand_id
1 'polypeptide(L)'
;RYMGIDRRFKIVLDRSGYRSEDLLPRIETTLEELRHIETAYEVVNNYEQNRTEQSFDTVFTYHLTTQEKQESAVAGLEDLINTMPITLVTQSKKIKQVRVIDRVKGTNVVYTCDSTTLGDNVQLSVVKIDDITKKYLSYITDEVALTTEVNIEDGIYEIIKRDSKQPVLYRDFPLIGSEKFYFPYTLNGFEFNPTERRNGLLLNSADHPNCVSNRNIVNKAVDAVLKFNEWLISKNATNRYLLASSRIPKSSEEYSESVAAPWIKNLQANWRRQLLQERLVETDNGTDLLVNLSVPSFTPTSTKEVNETFYNLLHGQYIGRGVLPVLKHLHGWLDVVRPEYEAWGTKLKYEKEDFLKDLSDLQNLSTLASKIGKTREDTITWLNKVYKFFVDQNMLNEFDNYAIIPNQLGDFKLLKELYSDHTLRIPAILKDIYNSVNQDNATVQ
;
A
#
# COMPACT_ATOMS: atom_id res chain seq x y z
N ARG A 1 -8.44 -41.00 -8.39
CA ARG A 1 -9.45 -42.04 -8.74
C ARG A 1 -9.52 -42.19 -10.25
N TYR A 2 -9.50 -43.42 -10.74
CA TYR A 2 -9.67 -43.72 -12.16
C TYR A 2 -10.62 -44.94 -12.33
N MET A 3 -11.65 -44.78 -13.15
CA MET A 3 -12.67 -45.82 -13.44
C MET A 3 -13.37 -46.42 -12.18
N GLY A 4 -13.65 -45.61 -11.16
CA GLY A 4 -14.41 -46.10 -9.99
C GLY A 4 -13.63 -46.95 -8.98
N ILE A 5 -12.32 -47.10 -9.16
CA ILE A 5 -11.47 -47.93 -8.29
C ILE A 5 -10.58 -47.05 -7.45
N ASP A 6 -10.51 -47.27 -6.14
CA ASP A 6 -9.55 -46.63 -5.25
C ASP A 6 -8.18 -47.29 -5.41
N ARG A 7 -7.18 -46.46 -5.68
CA ARG A 7 -5.80 -46.89 -5.84
C ARG A 7 -4.94 -46.27 -4.77
N ARG A 8 -4.12 -47.07 -4.13
CA ARG A 8 -3.11 -46.62 -3.17
C ARG A 8 -1.72 -46.86 -3.76
N PHE A 9 -0.90 -45.83 -3.70
CA PHE A 9 0.52 -45.93 -4.06
C PHE A 9 1.35 -45.00 -3.21
N LYS A 10 2.64 -45.26 -3.13
CA LYS A 10 3.59 -44.41 -2.47
C LYS A 10 4.61 -43.93 -3.49
N ILE A 11 4.89 -42.66 -3.48
CA ILE A 11 5.93 -42.06 -4.31
C ILE A 11 6.85 -41.22 -3.42
N VAL A 12 8.14 -41.24 -3.71
CA VAL A 12 9.14 -40.40 -3.08
C VAL A 12 9.53 -39.29 -4.04
N LEU A 13 9.12 -38.06 -3.72
CA LEU A 13 9.52 -36.86 -4.46
C LEU A 13 10.81 -36.32 -3.82
N ASP A 14 11.96 -36.84 -4.26
CA ASP A 14 13.26 -36.36 -3.77
C ASP A 14 13.71 -35.14 -4.59
N ARG A 15 13.66 -33.98 -3.94
CA ARG A 15 14.13 -32.69 -4.46
C ARG A 15 15.32 -32.14 -3.64
N SER A 16 16.02 -32.99 -2.93
CA SER A 16 17.23 -32.62 -2.18
C SER A 16 18.37 -32.39 -3.15
N GLY A 17 18.82 -31.18 -3.31
CA GLY A 17 19.91 -30.77 -4.20
C GLY A 17 19.74 -29.34 -4.64
N TYR A 18 20.86 -28.63 -4.83
CA TYR A 18 20.86 -27.20 -5.16
C TYR A 18 21.25 -26.94 -6.63
N ARG A 19 21.77 -27.96 -7.33
CA ARG A 19 22.22 -27.83 -8.71
C ARG A 19 21.38 -28.69 -9.61
N SER A 20 21.22 -28.26 -10.88
CA SER A 20 20.51 -29.01 -11.90
C SER A 20 21.09 -30.43 -12.12
N GLU A 21 22.42 -30.56 -11.97
CA GLU A 21 23.14 -31.85 -12.05
C GLU A 21 22.70 -32.82 -10.95
N ASP A 22 22.33 -32.33 -9.77
CA ASP A 22 21.86 -33.17 -8.66
C ASP A 22 20.35 -33.46 -8.76
N LEU A 23 19.57 -32.52 -9.32
CA LEU A 23 18.10 -32.62 -9.39
C LEU A 23 17.62 -33.48 -10.56
N LEU A 24 18.26 -33.39 -11.75
CA LEU A 24 17.82 -34.12 -12.93
C LEU A 24 17.76 -35.63 -12.74
N PRO A 25 18.78 -36.31 -12.20
CA PRO A 25 18.70 -37.77 -11.98
C PRO A 25 17.60 -38.17 -11.01
N ARG A 26 17.32 -37.33 -10.01
CA ARG A 26 16.25 -37.61 -9.01
C ARG A 26 14.87 -37.40 -9.59
N ILE A 27 14.69 -36.40 -10.44
CA ILE A 27 13.44 -36.19 -11.18
C ILE A 27 13.22 -37.37 -12.15
N GLU A 28 14.25 -37.85 -12.85
CA GLU A 28 14.16 -39.01 -13.73
C GLU A 28 13.76 -40.26 -12.96
N THR A 29 14.39 -40.53 -11.81
CA THR A 29 13.97 -41.64 -10.91
C THR A 29 12.53 -41.53 -10.50
N THR A 30 12.09 -40.34 -10.09
CA THR A 30 10.68 -40.10 -9.71
C THR A 30 9.72 -40.34 -10.90
N LEU A 31 10.09 -39.92 -12.10
CA LEU A 31 9.29 -40.17 -13.31
C LEU A 31 9.21 -41.64 -13.67
N GLU A 32 10.29 -42.40 -13.48
CA GLU A 32 10.29 -43.85 -13.66
C GLU A 32 9.40 -44.54 -12.63
N GLU A 33 9.48 -44.16 -11.36
CA GLU A 33 8.57 -44.66 -10.33
C GLU A 33 7.10 -44.36 -10.68
N LEU A 34 6.79 -43.16 -11.18
CA LEU A 34 5.43 -42.81 -11.63
C LEU A 34 4.93 -43.69 -12.76
N ARG A 35 5.77 -44.02 -13.76
CA ARG A 35 5.41 -44.96 -14.84
C ARG A 35 5.10 -46.36 -14.29
N HIS A 36 5.88 -46.81 -13.31
CA HIS A 36 5.60 -48.09 -12.65
C HIS A 36 4.26 -48.08 -11.89
N ILE A 37 3.87 -46.97 -11.26
CA ILE A 37 2.61 -46.80 -10.56
C ILE A 37 1.38 -46.94 -11.49
N GLU A 38 1.50 -46.55 -12.77
CA GLU A 38 0.42 -46.74 -13.74
C GLU A 38 0.04 -48.23 -13.91
N THR A 39 0.97 -49.15 -13.68
CA THR A 39 0.80 -50.59 -13.83
C THR A 39 0.82 -51.40 -12.53
N ALA A 40 1.43 -50.83 -11.47
CA ALA A 40 1.59 -51.51 -10.17
C ALA A 40 1.03 -50.67 -9.01
N TYR A 41 -0.25 -50.62 -8.85
CA TYR A 41 -0.94 -49.97 -7.72
C TYR A 41 -1.73 -50.99 -6.92
N GLU A 42 -1.92 -50.72 -5.64
CA GLU A 42 -2.78 -51.50 -4.77
C GLU A 42 -4.23 -51.05 -4.93
N VAL A 43 -5.11 -51.97 -5.27
CA VAL A 43 -6.58 -51.76 -5.22
C VAL A 43 -7.04 -51.89 -3.79
N VAL A 44 -7.50 -50.80 -3.20
CA VAL A 44 -7.87 -50.77 -1.77
C VAL A 44 -9.34 -51.13 -1.55
N ASN A 45 -10.23 -50.56 -2.35
CA ASN A 45 -11.66 -50.76 -2.24
C ASN A 45 -12.39 -50.44 -3.55
N ASN A 46 -13.57 -51.04 -3.75
CA ASN A 46 -14.50 -50.56 -4.77
C ASN A 46 -15.24 -49.36 -4.23
N TYR A 47 -14.96 -48.18 -4.81
CA TYR A 47 -15.45 -46.89 -4.36
C TYR A 47 -16.99 -46.81 -4.22
N GLU A 48 -17.71 -47.43 -5.14
CA GLU A 48 -19.18 -47.37 -5.15
C GLU A 48 -19.84 -48.14 -3.99
N GLN A 49 -19.15 -49.15 -3.46
CA GLN A 49 -19.68 -49.97 -2.36
C GLN A 49 -19.43 -49.35 -0.97
N ASN A 50 -18.42 -48.47 -0.83
CA ASN A 50 -17.98 -47.96 0.46
C ASN A 50 -18.04 -46.43 0.60
N ARG A 51 -18.72 -45.73 -0.33
CA ARG A 51 -18.84 -44.29 -0.26
C ARG A 51 -19.74 -43.86 0.89
N THR A 52 -19.17 -43.20 1.89
CA THR A 52 -19.89 -42.46 2.93
C THR A 52 -19.86 -40.98 2.60
N GLU A 53 -20.73 -40.16 3.19
CA GLU A 53 -20.70 -38.69 3.04
C GLU A 53 -19.35 -38.07 3.43
N GLN A 54 -18.52 -38.80 4.18
CA GLN A 54 -17.20 -38.35 4.64
C GLN A 54 -16.04 -38.93 3.80
N SER A 55 -16.30 -39.69 2.73
CA SER A 55 -15.21 -40.22 1.89
C SER A 55 -14.69 -39.19 0.92
N PHE A 56 -13.35 -39.13 0.76
CA PHE A 56 -12.64 -38.22 -0.14
C PHE A 56 -12.32 -38.94 -1.45
N ASP A 57 -12.40 -38.23 -2.57
CA ASP A 57 -11.98 -38.75 -3.88
C ASP A 57 -10.46 -38.92 -3.98
N THR A 58 -9.68 -38.07 -3.29
CA THR A 58 -8.21 -38.11 -3.25
C THR A 58 -7.71 -37.74 -1.87
N VAL A 59 -6.70 -38.46 -1.38
CA VAL A 59 -6.01 -38.17 -0.11
C VAL A 59 -4.53 -38.11 -0.36
N PHE A 60 -3.90 -37.05 0.09
CA PHE A 60 -2.44 -36.89 0.14
C PHE A 60 -1.98 -36.93 1.59
N THR A 61 -1.01 -37.78 1.89
CA THR A 61 -0.42 -37.88 3.23
C THR A 61 1.05 -37.51 3.17
N TYR A 62 1.45 -36.52 3.96
CA TYR A 62 2.84 -36.10 4.08
C TYR A 62 3.40 -36.55 5.45
N HIS A 63 4.50 -37.30 5.43
CA HIS A 63 5.17 -37.75 6.64
C HIS A 63 6.20 -36.72 7.09
N LEU A 64 5.94 -36.04 8.20
CA LEU A 64 6.81 -35.03 8.78
C LEU A 64 7.83 -35.70 9.72
N THR A 65 8.88 -36.24 9.14
CA THR A 65 9.86 -37.09 9.85
C THR A 65 10.96 -36.33 10.57
N THR A 66 11.14 -35.04 10.31
CA THR A 66 12.13 -34.18 10.94
C THR A 66 11.45 -32.99 11.62
N GLN A 67 12.12 -32.44 12.63
CA GLN A 67 11.64 -31.26 13.35
C GLN A 67 11.44 -30.08 12.40
N GLU A 68 12.36 -29.83 11.47
CA GLU A 68 12.26 -28.77 10.47
C GLU A 68 10.98 -28.90 9.60
N LYS A 69 10.64 -30.11 9.16
CA LYS A 69 9.41 -30.37 8.42
C LYS A 69 8.16 -30.11 9.25
N GLN A 70 8.20 -30.46 10.53
CA GLN A 70 7.09 -30.23 11.47
C GLN A 70 6.90 -28.71 11.70
N GLU A 71 7.98 -27.98 11.96
CA GLU A 71 7.96 -26.51 12.13
C GLU A 71 7.45 -25.81 10.87
N SER A 72 7.90 -26.24 9.69
CA SER A 72 7.42 -25.71 8.39
C SER A 72 5.93 -25.97 8.18
N ALA A 73 5.43 -27.12 8.57
CA ALA A 73 4.00 -27.42 8.47
C ALA A 73 3.15 -26.58 9.42
N VAL A 74 3.62 -26.35 10.64
CA VAL A 74 2.96 -25.46 11.62
C VAL A 74 2.92 -24.04 11.10
N ALA A 75 4.06 -23.51 10.62
CA ALA A 75 4.12 -22.18 10.01
C ALA A 75 3.17 -22.05 8.81
N GLY A 76 3.12 -23.07 7.94
CA GLY A 76 2.18 -23.10 6.81
C GLY A 76 0.71 -23.07 7.23
N LEU A 77 0.35 -23.75 8.33
CA LEU A 77 -1.02 -23.70 8.88
C LEU A 77 -1.36 -22.32 9.44
N GLU A 78 -0.39 -21.63 10.06
CA GLU A 78 -0.57 -20.27 10.58
C GLU A 78 -0.73 -19.25 9.44
N ASP A 79 -0.03 -19.42 8.33
CA ASP A 79 -0.16 -18.56 7.14
C ASP A 79 -1.50 -18.73 6.40
N LEU A 80 -2.20 -19.86 6.57
CA LEU A 80 -3.47 -20.12 5.88
C LEU A 80 -4.53 -19.05 6.19
N ILE A 81 -4.56 -18.49 7.38
CA ILE A 81 -5.53 -17.45 7.75
C ILE A 81 -5.39 -16.20 6.86
N ASN A 82 -4.16 -15.87 6.44
CA ASN A 82 -3.85 -14.72 5.62
C ASN A 82 -3.96 -15.00 4.11
N THR A 83 -3.78 -16.25 3.70
CA THR A 83 -3.66 -16.63 2.29
C THR A 83 -4.90 -17.32 1.73
N MET A 84 -5.63 -18.08 2.56
CA MET A 84 -6.76 -18.87 2.12
C MET A 84 -7.93 -18.05 1.54
N PRO A 85 -8.32 -16.88 2.12
CA PRO A 85 -9.38 -16.08 1.54
C PRO A 85 -9.10 -15.67 0.10
N ILE A 86 -7.91 -15.15 -0.19
CA ILE A 86 -7.53 -14.75 -1.56
C ILE A 86 -7.37 -15.98 -2.47
N THR A 87 -6.84 -17.09 -1.94
CA THR A 87 -6.74 -18.34 -2.70
C THR A 87 -8.11 -18.82 -3.16
N LEU A 88 -9.13 -18.74 -2.31
CA LEU A 88 -10.49 -19.07 -2.69
C LEU A 88 -11.07 -18.11 -3.72
N VAL A 89 -10.77 -16.81 -3.61
CA VAL A 89 -11.18 -15.82 -4.63
C VAL A 89 -10.56 -16.14 -5.99
N THR A 90 -9.25 -16.43 -6.03
CA THR A 90 -8.54 -16.78 -7.29
C THR A 90 -9.01 -18.11 -7.87
N GLN A 91 -9.44 -19.05 -7.01
CA GLN A 91 -9.87 -20.39 -7.38
C GLN A 91 -11.40 -20.59 -7.30
N SER A 92 -12.19 -19.53 -7.23
CA SER A 92 -13.64 -19.59 -6.98
C SER A 92 -14.44 -20.45 -7.96
N LYS A 93 -13.94 -20.64 -9.18
CA LYS A 93 -14.53 -21.54 -10.19
C LYS A 93 -14.23 -23.02 -9.93
N LYS A 94 -13.17 -23.35 -9.21
CA LYS A 94 -12.66 -24.71 -9.00
C LYS A 94 -12.86 -25.20 -7.57
N ILE A 95 -12.67 -24.32 -6.57
CA ILE A 95 -12.72 -24.64 -5.14
C ILE A 95 -13.88 -23.87 -4.51
N LYS A 96 -14.85 -24.59 -3.97
CA LYS A 96 -16.04 -24.01 -3.33
C LYS A 96 -15.91 -23.92 -1.81
N GLN A 97 -15.21 -24.87 -1.24
CA GLN A 97 -15.04 -24.96 0.21
C GLN A 97 -13.66 -25.53 0.54
N VAL A 98 -13.06 -25.00 1.59
CA VAL A 98 -11.88 -25.57 2.25
C VAL A 98 -12.19 -25.71 3.73
N ARG A 99 -11.89 -26.88 4.31
CA ARG A 99 -11.96 -27.11 5.75
C ARG A 99 -10.58 -27.39 6.28
N VAL A 100 -10.14 -26.64 7.27
CA VAL A 100 -8.86 -26.81 7.96
C VAL A 100 -9.13 -27.37 9.35
N ILE A 101 -8.63 -28.59 9.61
CA ILE A 101 -8.76 -29.25 10.90
C ILE A 101 -7.38 -29.38 11.51
N ASP A 102 -7.10 -28.59 12.53
CA ASP A 102 -5.89 -28.72 13.34
C ASP A 102 -6.21 -29.51 14.60
N ARG A 103 -5.79 -30.77 14.62
CA ARG A 103 -6.03 -31.68 15.75
C ARG A 103 -5.12 -31.38 16.94
N VAL A 104 -4.03 -30.65 16.75
CA VAL A 104 -3.11 -30.27 17.83
C VAL A 104 -3.70 -29.10 18.61
N LYS A 105 -4.20 -28.08 17.91
CA LYS A 105 -4.87 -26.92 18.51
C LYS A 105 -6.37 -27.16 18.78
N GLY A 106 -6.92 -28.26 18.30
CA GLY A 106 -8.36 -28.58 18.43
C GLY A 106 -9.28 -27.63 17.63
N THR A 107 -8.77 -27.01 16.56
CA THR A 107 -9.54 -26.06 15.75
C THR A 107 -10.08 -26.72 14.46
N ASN A 108 -11.26 -26.26 14.02
CA ASN A 108 -11.90 -26.68 12.78
C ASN A 108 -12.50 -25.44 12.13
N VAL A 109 -11.88 -24.96 11.05
CA VAL A 109 -12.26 -23.72 10.36
C VAL A 109 -12.75 -24.06 8.96
N VAL A 110 -13.89 -23.52 8.59
CA VAL A 110 -14.50 -23.71 7.26
C VAL A 110 -14.45 -22.41 6.48
N TYR A 111 -13.87 -22.47 5.30
CA TYR A 111 -13.81 -21.37 4.34
C TYR A 111 -14.72 -21.69 3.15
N THR A 112 -15.59 -20.75 2.78
CA THR A 112 -16.40 -20.84 1.54
C THR A 112 -16.27 -19.57 0.74
N CYS A 113 -16.46 -19.64 -0.58
CA CYS A 113 -16.40 -18.48 -1.46
C CYS A 113 -17.53 -18.53 -2.49
N ASP A 114 -18.32 -17.47 -2.52
CA ASP A 114 -19.33 -17.19 -3.55
C ASP A 114 -18.93 -15.94 -4.33
N SER A 115 -19.05 -15.99 -5.66
CA SER A 115 -18.63 -14.89 -6.54
C SER A 115 -19.74 -14.49 -7.50
N THR A 116 -19.90 -13.16 -7.69
CA THR A 116 -20.88 -12.55 -8.59
C THR A 116 -20.19 -11.53 -9.47
N THR A 117 -20.45 -11.57 -10.77
CA THR A 117 -19.93 -10.57 -11.72
C THR A 117 -20.77 -9.29 -11.64
N LEU A 118 -20.08 -8.14 -11.47
CA LEU A 118 -20.68 -6.80 -11.41
C LEU A 118 -20.68 -6.07 -12.77
N GLY A 119 -20.07 -6.63 -13.80
CA GLY A 119 -19.82 -6.01 -15.10
C GLY A 119 -18.41 -5.41 -15.20
N ASP A 120 -18.03 -4.95 -16.40
CA ASP A 120 -16.74 -4.27 -16.68
C ASP A 120 -15.50 -5.03 -16.17
N ASN A 121 -15.48 -6.36 -16.31
CA ASN A 121 -14.45 -7.26 -15.81
C ASN A 121 -14.31 -7.28 -14.28
N VAL A 122 -15.26 -6.73 -13.53
CA VAL A 122 -15.24 -6.70 -12.06
C VAL A 122 -16.13 -7.80 -11.48
N GLN A 123 -15.58 -8.53 -10.54
CA GLN A 123 -16.24 -9.58 -9.78
C GLN A 123 -16.22 -9.24 -8.28
N LEU A 124 -17.35 -9.41 -7.62
CA LEU A 124 -17.46 -9.40 -6.16
C LEU A 124 -17.41 -10.83 -5.66
N SER A 125 -16.50 -11.12 -4.75
CA SER A 125 -16.39 -12.40 -4.05
C SER A 125 -16.66 -12.22 -2.56
N VAL A 126 -17.51 -13.08 -2.00
CA VAL A 126 -17.84 -13.12 -0.58
C VAL A 126 -17.23 -14.38 0.01
N VAL A 127 -16.24 -14.21 0.87
CA VAL A 127 -15.57 -15.32 1.57
C VAL A 127 -16.11 -15.36 2.99
N LYS A 128 -16.65 -16.52 3.37
CA LYS A 128 -17.06 -16.79 4.76
C LYS A 128 -16.01 -17.66 5.43
N ILE A 129 -15.65 -17.30 6.64
CA ILE A 129 -14.68 -17.98 7.50
C ILE A 129 -15.41 -18.20 8.81
N ASP A 130 -16.03 -19.36 8.97
CA ASP A 130 -17.01 -19.61 10.03
C ASP A 130 -18.06 -18.46 10.10
N ASP A 131 -18.07 -17.66 11.18
CA ASP A 131 -18.99 -16.53 11.37
C ASP A 131 -18.48 -15.20 10.79
N ILE A 132 -17.23 -15.15 10.28
CA ILE A 132 -16.62 -13.94 9.72
C ILE A 132 -16.90 -13.89 8.22
N THR A 133 -17.31 -12.73 7.73
CA THR A 133 -17.51 -12.50 6.30
C THR A 133 -16.56 -11.41 5.80
N LYS A 134 -15.80 -11.73 4.75
CA LYS A 134 -14.94 -10.80 4.03
C LYS A 134 -15.41 -10.64 2.58
N LYS A 135 -15.32 -9.44 2.06
CA LYS A 135 -15.70 -9.13 0.68
C LYS A 135 -14.49 -8.68 -0.12
N TYR A 136 -14.37 -9.18 -1.33
CA TYR A 136 -13.26 -8.88 -2.24
C TYR A 136 -13.79 -8.43 -3.58
N LEU A 137 -13.19 -7.37 -4.13
CA LEU A 137 -13.38 -6.99 -5.52
C LEU A 137 -12.18 -7.47 -6.33
N SER A 138 -12.45 -8.07 -7.48
CA SER A 138 -11.41 -8.50 -8.42
C SER A 138 -11.68 -7.91 -9.79
N TYR A 139 -10.65 -7.30 -10.39
CA TYR A 139 -10.64 -6.90 -11.80
C TYR A 139 -9.88 -7.96 -12.60
N ILE A 140 -10.55 -8.58 -13.55
CA ILE A 140 -10.05 -9.79 -14.23
C ILE A 140 -9.88 -9.50 -15.72
N THR A 141 -8.68 -9.73 -16.24
CA THR A 141 -8.34 -9.72 -17.67
C THR A 141 -7.99 -11.12 -18.14
N ASP A 142 -7.55 -11.27 -19.39
CA ASP A 142 -7.10 -12.55 -19.91
C ASP A 142 -5.77 -13.04 -19.29
N GLU A 143 -4.95 -12.11 -18.78
CA GLU A 143 -3.61 -12.44 -18.26
C GLU A 143 -3.48 -12.30 -16.74
N VAL A 144 -4.25 -11.41 -16.12
CA VAL A 144 -4.12 -11.11 -14.69
C VAL A 144 -5.48 -10.92 -14.01
N ALA A 145 -5.49 -11.17 -12.70
CA ALA A 145 -6.55 -10.71 -11.81
C ALA A 145 -5.95 -9.87 -10.69
N LEU A 146 -6.55 -8.69 -10.46
CA LEU A 146 -6.22 -7.78 -9.37
C LEU A 146 -7.30 -7.88 -8.30
N THR A 147 -6.93 -8.11 -7.05
CA THR A 147 -7.90 -8.30 -5.97
C THR A 147 -7.60 -7.39 -4.79
N THR A 148 -8.65 -6.78 -4.24
CA THR A 148 -8.60 -5.99 -3.00
C THR A 148 -9.74 -6.36 -2.07
N GLU A 149 -9.49 -6.35 -0.76
CA GLU A 149 -10.54 -6.49 0.25
C GLU A 149 -11.30 -5.16 0.37
N VAL A 150 -12.62 -5.23 0.51
CA VAL A 150 -13.48 -4.05 0.65
C VAL A 150 -14.52 -4.28 1.74
N ASN A 151 -14.85 -3.20 2.47
CA ASN A 151 -16.10 -3.13 3.20
C ASN A 151 -17.16 -2.46 2.32
N ILE A 152 -18.39 -2.96 2.34
CA ILE A 152 -19.49 -2.41 1.54
C ILE A 152 -20.66 -2.14 2.48
N GLU A 153 -20.91 -0.85 2.71
CA GLU A 153 -22.01 -0.35 3.53
C GLU A 153 -22.76 0.73 2.74
N ASP A 154 -24.07 0.64 2.67
CA ASP A 154 -24.96 1.59 1.97
C ASP A 154 -24.52 1.88 0.50
N GLY A 155 -23.91 0.89 -0.16
CA GLY A 155 -23.43 1.03 -1.54
C GLY A 155 -22.08 1.76 -1.67
N ILE A 156 -21.44 2.13 -0.57
CA ILE A 156 -20.10 2.73 -0.52
C ILE A 156 -19.08 1.61 -0.41
N TYR A 157 -18.05 1.67 -1.24
CA TYR A 157 -16.93 0.73 -1.23
C TYR A 157 -15.78 1.34 -0.45
N GLU A 158 -15.51 0.83 0.75
CA GLU A 158 -14.32 1.21 1.51
C GLU A 158 -13.20 0.21 1.25
N ILE A 159 -12.08 0.68 0.70
CA ILE A 159 -10.91 -0.16 0.41
C ILE A 159 -10.20 -0.45 1.73
N ILE A 160 -9.95 -1.73 1.98
CA ILE A 160 -9.29 -2.19 3.21
C ILE A 160 -7.80 -2.34 2.97
N LYS A 161 -7.01 -1.80 3.89
CA LYS A 161 -5.55 -1.94 3.85
C LYS A 161 -5.18 -3.42 3.99
N ARG A 162 -4.44 -3.96 2.99
CA ARG A 162 -3.93 -5.32 3.04
C ARG A 162 -3.03 -5.53 4.27
N ASP A 163 -3.15 -6.69 4.91
CA ASP A 163 -2.21 -7.12 5.95
C ASP A 163 -0.79 -7.20 5.37
N SER A 164 0.20 -6.73 6.13
CA SER A 164 1.60 -6.71 5.72
C SER A 164 2.22 -8.11 5.57
N LYS A 165 1.61 -9.12 6.17
CA LYS A 165 2.01 -10.53 6.07
C LYS A 165 1.36 -11.24 4.88
N GLN A 166 0.37 -10.63 4.23
CA GLN A 166 -0.31 -11.23 3.10
C GLN A 166 0.56 -11.12 1.84
N PRO A 167 0.82 -12.25 1.14
CA PRO A 167 1.50 -12.25 -0.16
C PRO A 167 0.80 -11.34 -1.16
N VAL A 168 1.60 -10.66 -1.99
CA VAL A 168 1.09 -9.79 -3.05
C VAL A 168 0.89 -10.56 -4.35
N LEU A 169 1.79 -11.50 -4.63
CA LEU A 169 1.82 -12.23 -5.90
C LEU A 169 1.21 -13.62 -5.74
N TYR A 170 0.45 -13.99 -6.75
CA TYR A 170 -0.20 -15.31 -6.87
C TYR A 170 0.06 -15.87 -8.28
N ARG A 171 0.24 -17.16 -8.37
CA ARG A 171 0.14 -17.98 -9.57
C ARG A 171 -0.83 -19.12 -9.22
N ASP A 172 -2.13 -18.81 -9.24
CA ASP A 172 -3.24 -19.59 -8.71
C ASP A 172 -3.20 -19.76 -7.17
N PHE A 173 -2.01 -19.96 -6.61
CA PHE A 173 -1.71 -20.04 -5.18
C PHE A 173 -0.71 -18.94 -4.78
N PRO A 174 -0.65 -18.58 -3.50
CA PRO A 174 0.23 -17.52 -3.03
C PRO A 174 1.71 -17.83 -3.28
N LEU A 175 2.47 -16.81 -3.66
CA LEU A 175 3.92 -16.83 -3.66
C LEU A 175 4.39 -16.25 -2.32
N ILE A 176 4.55 -17.14 -1.30
CA ILE A 176 4.94 -16.77 0.06
C ILE A 176 6.35 -16.16 0.04
N GLY A 177 6.48 -14.92 0.55
CA GLY A 177 7.71 -14.11 0.44
C GLY A 177 7.57 -12.91 -0.49
N SER A 178 6.44 -12.79 -1.20
CA SER A 178 6.16 -11.65 -2.09
C SER A 178 5.50 -10.46 -1.40
N GLU A 179 5.43 -10.43 -0.07
CA GLU A 179 4.74 -9.40 0.72
C GLU A 179 5.29 -7.99 0.44
N LYS A 180 6.58 -7.89 0.08
CA LYS A 180 7.29 -6.64 -0.23
C LYS A 180 7.29 -6.28 -1.72
N PHE A 181 6.42 -6.86 -2.52
CA PHE A 181 6.29 -6.49 -3.93
C PHE A 181 5.61 -5.12 -4.12
N TYR A 182 4.99 -4.56 -3.08
CA TYR A 182 4.42 -3.21 -3.01
C TYR A 182 3.47 -2.84 -4.16
N PHE A 183 2.65 -3.76 -4.57
CA PHE A 183 1.57 -3.51 -5.50
C PHE A 183 0.30 -3.10 -4.73
N PRO A 184 -0.59 -2.23 -5.26
CA PRO A 184 -1.79 -1.78 -4.54
C PRO A 184 -2.79 -2.92 -4.32
N TYR A 185 -2.79 -3.90 -5.19
CA TYR A 185 -3.67 -5.06 -5.18
C TYR A 185 -2.89 -6.35 -4.98
N THR A 186 -3.58 -7.40 -4.56
CA THR A 186 -3.07 -8.75 -4.76
C THR A 186 -3.15 -9.06 -6.25
N LEU A 187 -2.03 -9.48 -6.82
CA LEU A 187 -1.87 -9.73 -8.25
C LEU A 187 -1.74 -11.23 -8.51
N ASN A 188 -2.74 -11.82 -9.17
CA ASN A 188 -2.66 -13.17 -9.72
C ASN A 188 -2.34 -13.11 -11.20
N GLY A 189 -1.12 -13.51 -11.60
CA GLY A 189 -0.76 -13.63 -13.00
C GLY A 189 -0.93 -15.07 -13.45
N PHE A 190 -1.81 -15.31 -14.43
CA PHE A 190 -2.21 -16.68 -14.84
C PHE A 190 -1.05 -17.46 -15.46
N GLU A 191 -0.09 -16.76 -16.08
CA GLU A 191 1.09 -17.35 -16.71
C GLU A 191 2.42 -16.90 -16.06
N PHE A 192 2.36 -16.48 -14.77
CA PHE A 192 3.59 -16.19 -14.05
C PHE A 192 4.53 -17.38 -13.96
N ASN A 193 5.80 -17.13 -14.10
CA ASN A 193 6.87 -18.08 -13.86
C ASN A 193 7.53 -17.77 -12.52
N PRO A 194 7.11 -18.43 -11.43
CA PRO A 194 7.66 -18.19 -10.11
C PRO A 194 9.09 -18.72 -10.01
N THR A 195 9.79 -18.23 -8.99
CA THR A 195 11.07 -18.78 -8.56
C THR A 195 10.92 -20.23 -8.12
N GLU A 196 12.02 -20.97 -8.04
CA GLU A 196 12.02 -22.37 -7.60
C GLU A 196 11.39 -22.51 -6.18
N ARG A 197 11.68 -21.57 -5.28
CA ARG A 197 11.12 -21.53 -3.93
C ARG A 197 9.68 -21.03 -3.88
N ARG A 198 9.11 -20.59 -5.00
CA ARG A 198 7.79 -19.96 -5.10
C ARG A 198 7.61 -18.76 -4.16
N ASN A 199 8.67 -17.98 -3.93
CA ASN A 199 8.66 -16.80 -3.07
C ASN A 199 8.70 -15.46 -3.84
N GLY A 200 8.62 -15.52 -5.17
CA GLY A 200 8.65 -14.37 -6.07
C GLY A 200 8.61 -14.80 -7.53
N LEU A 201 8.97 -13.87 -8.42
CA LEU A 201 9.00 -14.07 -9.86
C LEU A 201 10.44 -14.13 -10.37
N LEU A 202 10.67 -14.91 -11.43
CA LEU A 202 11.92 -14.88 -12.17
C LEU A 202 12.05 -13.54 -12.92
N LEU A 203 12.98 -12.68 -12.49
CA LEU A 203 13.22 -11.35 -13.07
C LEU A 203 14.71 -11.02 -13.25
N ASN A 204 15.59 -11.98 -12.97
CA ASN A 204 17.04 -11.80 -12.86
C ASN A 204 17.82 -11.86 -14.20
N SER A 205 17.14 -12.08 -15.32
CA SER A 205 17.77 -12.14 -16.65
C SER A 205 17.10 -11.19 -17.65
N ALA A 206 17.90 -10.54 -18.49
CA ALA A 206 17.39 -9.67 -19.56
C ALA A 206 16.61 -10.46 -20.62
N ASP A 207 17.15 -11.60 -21.04
CA ASP A 207 16.74 -12.31 -22.26
C ASP A 207 16.09 -13.67 -21.99
N HIS A 208 16.15 -14.18 -20.75
CA HIS A 208 15.53 -15.47 -20.44
C HIS A 208 14.00 -15.39 -20.65
N PRO A 209 13.39 -16.30 -21.43
CA PRO A 209 11.98 -16.22 -21.83
C PRO A 209 11.01 -16.04 -20.66
N ASN A 210 11.22 -16.77 -19.55
CA ASN A 210 10.36 -16.66 -18.36
C ASN A 210 10.48 -15.29 -17.68
N CYS A 211 11.68 -14.69 -17.66
CA CYS A 211 11.88 -13.35 -17.09
C CYS A 211 11.23 -12.28 -17.99
N VAL A 212 11.33 -12.42 -19.31
CA VAL A 212 10.67 -11.52 -20.28
C VAL A 212 9.16 -11.66 -20.15
N SER A 213 8.62 -12.87 -20.09
CA SER A 213 7.21 -13.14 -19.89
C SER A 213 6.69 -12.50 -18.60
N ASN A 214 7.36 -12.68 -17.46
CA ASN A 214 6.99 -12.08 -16.20
C ASN A 214 6.95 -10.55 -16.27
N ARG A 215 7.97 -9.91 -16.89
CA ARG A 215 7.98 -8.45 -17.05
C ARG A 215 6.80 -7.96 -17.90
N ASN A 216 6.45 -8.67 -18.96
CA ASN A 216 5.30 -8.33 -19.79
C ASN A 216 3.98 -8.45 -19.02
N ILE A 217 3.81 -9.49 -18.23
CA ILE A 217 2.60 -9.67 -17.40
C ILE A 217 2.51 -8.55 -16.34
N VAL A 218 3.62 -8.18 -15.70
CA VAL A 218 3.61 -7.06 -14.72
C VAL A 218 3.30 -5.73 -15.41
N ASN A 219 3.80 -5.47 -16.63
CA ASN A 219 3.44 -4.28 -17.40
C ASN A 219 1.92 -4.24 -17.64
N LYS A 220 1.32 -5.35 -18.11
CA LYS A 220 -0.14 -5.47 -18.30
C LYS A 220 -0.92 -5.33 -16.98
N ALA A 221 -0.34 -5.79 -15.88
CA ALA A 221 -0.95 -5.61 -14.57
C ALA A 221 -1.02 -4.14 -14.18
N VAL A 222 -0.03 -3.31 -14.52
CA VAL A 222 -0.09 -1.86 -14.28
C VAL A 222 -1.18 -1.21 -15.11
N ASP A 223 -1.36 -1.60 -16.39
CA ASP A 223 -2.47 -1.11 -17.21
C ASP A 223 -3.84 -1.52 -16.63
N ALA A 224 -3.94 -2.73 -16.10
CA ALA A 224 -5.14 -3.22 -15.41
C ALA A 224 -5.42 -2.45 -14.11
N VAL A 225 -4.36 -2.06 -13.35
CA VAL A 225 -4.49 -1.22 -12.14
C VAL A 225 -5.19 0.09 -12.46
N LEU A 226 -4.78 0.79 -13.51
CA LEU A 226 -5.36 2.07 -13.88
C LEU A 226 -6.86 1.94 -14.22
N LYS A 227 -7.24 0.91 -14.97
CA LYS A 227 -8.65 0.63 -15.29
C LYS A 227 -9.47 0.25 -14.06
N PHE A 228 -8.88 -0.50 -13.15
CA PHE A 228 -9.56 -0.85 -11.90
C PHE A 228 -9.70 0.35 -10.98
N ASN A 229 -8.69 1.23 -10.92
CA ASN A 229 -8.78 2.50 -10.21
C ASN A 229 -9.92 3.37 -10.78
N GLU A 230 -10.00 3.52 -12.10
CA GLU A 230 -11.10 4.26 -12.75
C GLU A 230 -12.48 3.72 -12.33
N TRP A 231 -12.63 2.39 -12.31
CA TRP A 231 -13.87 1.76 -11.87
C TRP A 231 -14.17 2.07 -10.38
N LEU A 232 -13.19 1.90 -9.49
CA LEU A 232 -13.35 2.20 -8.06
C LEU A 232 -13.66 3.69 -7.82
N ILE A 233 -13.00 4.60 -8.55
CA ILE A 233 -13.25 6.03 -8.51
C ILE A 233 -14.69 6.33 -8.96
N SER A 234 -15.17 5.69 -10.04
CA SER A 234 -16.54 5.84 -10.54
C SER A 234 -17.60 5.38 -9.54
N LYS A 235 -17.24 4.44 -8.65
CA LYS A 235 -18.11 3.95 -7.57
C LYS A 235 -17.94 4.72 -6.26
N ASN A 236 -17.23 5.86 -6.28
CA ASN A 236 -16.94 6.66 -5.09
C ASN A 236 -16.28 5.85 -3.94
N ALA A 237 -15.43 4.90 -4.28
CA ALA A 237 -14.68 4.14 -3.28
C ALA A 237 -13.87 5.09 -2.38
N THR A 238 -13.74 4.73 -1.10
CA THR A 238 -12.97 5.48 -0.10
C THR A 238 -11.64 4.81 0.23
N ASN A 239 -10.75 5.50 0.95
CA ASN A 239 -9.37 5.09 1.23
C ASN A 239 -8.52 4.97 -0.06
N ARG A 240 -8.76 5.85 -1.03
CA ARG A 240 -8.12 5.82 -2.36
C ARG A 240 -6.61 5.96 -2.32
N TYR A 241 -6.02 6.50 -1.25
CA TYR A 241 -4.57 6.56 -1.09
C TYR A 241 -3.89 5.17 -1.18
N LEU A 242 -4.62 4.11 -0.83
CA LEU A 242 -4.13 2.73 -0.93
C LEU A 242 -3.87 2.30 -2.38
N LEU A 243 -4.60 2.90 -3.34
CA LEU A 243 -4.49 2.61 -4.77
C LEU A 243 -3.21 3.18 -5.40
N ALA A 244 -2.54 4.11 -4.73
CA ALA A 244 -1.33 4.76 -5.20
C ALA A 244 -0.03 4.04 -4.78
N SER A 245 -0.11 2.86 -4.13
CA SER A 245 1.06 2.09 -3.73
C SER A 245 1.86 1.61 -4.96
N SER A 246 3.05 2.16 -5.15
CA SER A 246 3.89 1.94 -6.33
C SER A 246 5.39 1.96 -5.99
N ARG A 247 5.75 1.35 -4.85
CA ARG A 247 7.14 1.29 -4.38
C ARG A 247 7.93 0.24 -5.15
N ILE A 248 9.25 0.43 -5.23
CA ILE A 248 10.16 -0.60 -5.75
C ILE A 248 10.22 -1.75 -4.73
N PRO A 249 10.02 -3.00 -5.16
CA PRO A 249 10.22 -4.16 -4.30
C PRO A 249 11.64 -4.14 -3.72
N LYS A 250 11.76 -4.30 -2.40
CA LYS A 250 13.06 -4.49 -1.78
C LYS A 250 13.42 -5.97 -1.92
N SER A 251 14.47 -6.20 -2.67
CA SER A 251 15.23 -7.43 -2.86
C SER A 251 14.53 -8.76 -2.50
N SER A 252 14.18 -9.53 -3.46
CA SER A 252 14.56 -10.92 -3.41
C SER A 252 16.01 -11.01 -3.93
N GLU A 253 16.81 -11.93 -3.47
CA GLU A 253 18.16 -12.24 -4.00
C GLU A 253 18.15 -12.48 -5.53
N GLU A 254 17.00 -12.56 -6.13
CA GLU A 254 16.67 -12.84 -7.52
C GLU A 254 16.45 -11.58 -8.37
N TYR A 255 16.40 -10.38 -7.75
CA TYR A 255 16.52 -9.11 -8.48
C TYR A 255 18.01 -8.77 -8.62
N SER A 256 18.66 -9.28 -9.63
CA SER A 256 19.97 -8.75 -10.00
C SER A 256 19.83 -7.26 -10.28
N GLU A 257 20.52 -6.42 -9.50
CA GLU A 257 20.47 -4.97 -9.63
C GLU A 257 20.78 -4.47 -11.04
N SER A 258 21.58 -5.25 -11.81
CA SER A 258 21.99 -4.89 -13.15
C SER A 258 20.91 -5.07 -14.23
N VAL A 259 19.95 -5.96 -14.04
CA VAL A 259 18.98 -6.31 -15.11
C VAL A 259 17.54 -5.92 -14.75
N ALA A 260 17.07 -6.30 -13.59
CA ALA A 260 15.68 -6.02 -13.18
C ALA A 260 15.50 -4.59 -12.69
N ALA A 261 16.50 -4.00 -12.01
CA ALA A 261 16.37 -2.68 -11.40
C ALA A 261 16.13 -1.55 -12.44
N PRO A 262 16.78 -1.49 -13.61
CA PRO A 262 16.46 -0.46 -14.60
C PRO A 262 15.03 -0.56 -15.13
N TRP A 263 14.57 -1.79 -15.41
CA TRP A 263 13.20 -2.00 -15.87
C TRP A 263 12.18 -1.56 -14.83
N ILE A 264 12.36 -1.96 -13.55
CA ILE A 264 11.38 -1.66 -12.51
C ILE A 264 11.35 -0.17 -12.15
N LYS A 265 12.49 0.54 -12.23
CA LYS A 265 12.55 2.00 -12.08
C LYS A 265 11.77 2.71 -13.19
N ASN A 266 11.93 2.28 -14.43
CA ASN A 266 11.19 2.82 -15.57
C ASN A 266 9.69 2.53 -15.46
N LEU A 267 9.33 1.31 -15.07
CA LEU A 267 7.94 0.92 -14.81
C LEU A 267 7.32 1.83 -13.74
N GLN A 268 7.99 2.00 -12.60
CA GLN A 268 7.54 2.85 -11.50
C GLN A 268 7.34 4.31 -11.94
N ALA A 269 8.32 4.89 -12.64
CA ALA A 269 8.24 6.28 -13.09
C ALA A 269 7.07 6.48 -14.07
N ASN A 270 6.86 5.57 -15.01
CA ASN A 270 5.76 5.61 -15.96
C ASN A 270 4.40 5.44 -15.25
N TRP A 271 4.31 4.51 -14.33
CA TRP A 271 3.11 4.25 -13.54
C TRP A 271 2.74 5.45 -12.66
N ARG A 272 3.71 5.99 -11.89
CA ARG A 272 3.49 7.18 -11.04
C ARG A 272 3.04 8.38 -11.85
N ARG A 273 3.58 8.58 -13.06
CA ARG A 273 3.14 9.65 -13.97
C ARG A 273 1.67 9.54 -14.33
N GLN A 274 1.16 8.32 -14.53
CA GLN A 274 -0.26 8.08 -14.82
C GLN A 274 -1.11 8.26 -13.57
N LEU A 275 -0.68 7.73 -12.42
CA LEU A 275 -1.37 7.92 -11.14
C LEU A 275 -1.56 9.41 -10.78
N LEU A 276 -0.62 10.28 -11.14
CA LEU A 276 -0.73 11.73 -10.90
C LEU A 276 -1.96 12.35 -11.59
N GLN A 277 -2.50 11.73 -12.63
CA GLN A 277 -3.68 12.21 -13.35
C GLN A 277 -4.99 11.60 -12.83
N GLU A 278 -4.93 10.74 -11.82
CA GLU A 278 -6.13 10.11 -11.25
C GLU A 278 -6.68 10.90 -10.04
N ARG A 279 -8.01 10.85 -9.86
CA ARG A 279 -8.72 11.49 -8.73
C ARG A 279 -8.64 10.65 -7.46
N LEU A 280 -7.44 10.55 -6.91
CA LEU A 280 -7.16 9.71 -5.73
C LEU A 280 -7.21 10.50 -4.41
N VAL A 281 -7.12 11.82 -4.44
CA VAL A 281 -7.05 12.63 -3.22
C VAL A 281 -8.46 12.93 -2.72
N GLU A 282 -8.81 12.35 -1.58
CA GLU A 282 -10.05 12.69 -0.87
C GLU A 282 -9.78 13.90 0.01
N THR A 283 -10.60 14.94 -0.18
CA THR A 283 -10.54 16.22 0.53
C THR A 283 -11.89 16.51 1.21
N ASP A 284 -11.96 17.50 2.07
CA ASP A 284 -13.23 17.89 2.71
C ASP A 284 -14.30 18.37 1.71
N ASN A 285 -13.86 18.83 0.53
CA ASN A 285 -14.73 19.34 -0.51
C ASN A 285 -14.99 18.35 -1.66
N GLY A 286 -14.61 17.09 -1.50
CA GLY A 286 -14.76 16.06 -2.53
C GLY A 286 -13.43 15.38 -2.88
N THR A 287 -13.12 15.25 -4.17
CA THR A 287 -11.91 14.55 -4.63
C THR A 287 -11.13 15.37 -5.64
N ASP A 288 -9.79 15.24 -5.61
CA ASP A 288 -8.90 15.93 -6.52
C ASP A 288 -7.86 14.99 -7.16
N LEU A 289 -7.20 15.50 -8.19
CA LEU A 289 -6.10 14.78 -8.86
C LEU A 289 -4.91 14.61 -7.92
N LEU A 290 -4.21 13.48 -8.04
CA LEU A 290 -3.03 13.21 -7.22
C LEU A 290 -1.92 14.25 -7.45
N VAL A 291 -1.79 14.81 -8.65
CA VAL A 291 -0.79 15.87 -8.94
C VAL A 291 -0.98 17.12 -8.09
N ASN A 292 -2.21 17.39 -7.62
CA ASN A 292 -2.54 18.53 -6.77
C ASN A 292 -2.35 18.26 -5.28
N LEU A 293 -1.98 17.03 -4.90
CA LEU A 293 -1.80 16.66 -3.50
C LEU A 293 -0.68 17.45 -2.83
N SER A 294 -0.97 18.01 -1.67
CA SER A 294 -0.02 18.66 -0.77
C SER A 294 -0.12 18.00 0.62
N VAL A 295 0.69 16.95 0.86
CA VAL A 295 0.66 16.23 2.14
C VAL A 295 1.48 16.97 3.18
N PRO A 296 0.89 17.46 4.28
CA PRO A 296 1.65 18.07 5.37
C PRO A 296 2.67 17.10 5.98
N SER A 297 3.93 17.51 5.95
CA SER A 297 5.07 16.79 6.50
C SER A 297 6.02 17.78 7.13
N PHE A 298 5.88 18.06 8.43
CA PHE A 298 6.62 19.14 9.07
C PHE A 298 8.14 19.01 8.85
N THR A 299 8.69 17.84 9.19
CA THR A 299 10.05 17.43 8.79
C THR A 299 10.05 15.96 8.38
N PRO A 300 11.08 15.47 7.68
CA PRO A 300 11.18 14.05 7.31
C PRO A 300 11.12 13.08 8.50
N THR A 301 11.58 13.52 9.68
CA THR A 301 11.70 12.72 10.91
C THR A 301 10.61 13.01 11.93
N SER A 302 9.65 13.89 11.63
CA SER A 302 8.56 14.25 12.55
C SER A 302 7.69 13.06 12.91
N THR A 303 7.27 13.03 14.18
CA THR A 303 6.32 12.02 14.67
C THR A 303 4.95 12.22 14.03
N LYS A 304 4.06 11.26 14.23
CA LYS A 304 2.67 11.35 13.75
C LYS A 304 1.97 12.55 14.34
N GLU A 305 2.09 12.75 15.64
CA GLU A 305 1.45 13.81 16.42
C GLU A 305 1.90 15.20 15.94
N VAL A 306 3.19 15.36 15.61
CA VAL A 306 3.73 16.62 15.06
C VAL A 306 3.15 16.90 13.69
N ASN A 307 3.08 15.90 12.81
CA ASN A 307 2.49 16.06 11.48
C ASN A 307 0.98 16.35 11.55
N GLU A 308 0.23 15.74 12.48
CA GLU A 308 -1.19 16.02 12.71
C GLU A 308 -1.39 17.44 13.26
N THR A 309 -0.53 17.88 14.19
CA THR A 309 -0.58 19.26 14.72
C THR A 309 -0.30 20.26 13.60
N PHE A 310 0.69 20.00 12.77
CA PHE A 310 1.00 20.84 11.61
C PHE A 310 -0.17 20.86 10.61
N TYR A 311 -0.76 19.70 10.29
CA TYR A 311 -1.97 19.62 9.47
C TYR A 311 -3.10 20.50 10.05
N ASN A 312 -3.37 20.41 11.34
CA ASN A 312 -4.44 21.19 12.01
C ASN A 312 -4.19 22.67 11.97
N LEU A 313 -2.93 23.14 11.96
CA LEU A 313 -2.59 24.55 11.76
C LEU A 313 -2.92 25.02 10.34
N LEU A 314 -2.74 24.15 9.35
CA LEU A 314 -3.01 24.45 7.94
C LEU A 314 -4.51 24.30 7.58
N HIS A 315 -5.21 23.42 8.24
CA HIS A 315 -6.59 23.10 7.93
C HIS A 315 -7.52 24.32 8.09
N GLY A 316 -8.19 24.72 7.01
CA GLY A 316 -9.02 25.93 6.94
C GLY A 316 -8.25 27.25 6.75
N GLN A 317 -6.91 27.24 6.82
CA GLN A 317 -6.03 28.39 6.59
C GLN A 317 -4.87 28.03 5.63
N TYR A 318 -5.08 27.08 4.75
CA TYR A 318 -4.04 26.63 3.82
C TYR A 318 -3.70 27.71 2.80
N ILE A 319 -2.45 28.11 2.76
CA ILE A 319 -1.94 29.20 1.89
C ILE A 319 -1.12 28.68 0.70
N GLY A 320 -0.73 27.41 0.73
CA GLY A 320 0.06 26.76 -0.31
C GLY A 320 -0.68 26.50 -1.61
N ARG A 321 0.00 25.83 -2.51
CA ARG A 321 -0.57 25.36 -3.78
C ARG A 321 -1.09 23.92 -3.62
N GLY A 322 -2.15 23.58 -4.35
CA GLY A 322 -2.75 22.26 -4.32
C GLY A 322 -3.78 22.08 -3.22
N VAL A 323 -4.02 20.85 -2.80
CA VAL A 323 -5.08 20.49 -1.85
C VAL A 323 -4.54 19.62 -0.71
N LEU A 324 -5.09 19.83 0.48
CA LEU A 324 -4.83 18.96 1.62
C LEU A 324 -5.72 17.71 1.52
N PRO A 325 -5.19 16.52 1.83
CA PRO A 325 -6.03 15.33 1.98
C PRO A 325 -6.85 15.44 3.27
N VAL A 326 -7.93 14.68 3.43
CA VAL A 326 -8.62 14.58 4.72
C VAL A 326 -7.66 14.05 5.81
N LEU A 327 -7.80 14.56 7.04
CA LEU A 327 -6.89 14.24 8.14
C LEU A 327 -6.70 12.74 8.36
N LYS A 328 -7.77 11.95 8.29
CA LYS A 328 -7.71 10.49 8.49
C LYS A 328 -6.80 9.77 7.48
N HIS A 329 -6.50 10.39 6.33
CA HIS A 329 -5.62 9.83 5.29
C HIS A 329 -4.19 10.40 5.31
N LEU A 330 -3.89 11.37 6.20
CA LEU A 330 -2.59 12.04 6.28
C LEU A 330 -1.42 11.04 6.32
N HIS A 331 -1.45 10.11 7.28
CA HIS A 331 -0.36 9.15 7.45
C HIS A 331 -0.32 8.12 6.32
N GLY A 332 -1.48 7.73 5.80
CA GLY A 332 -1.56 6.86 4.63
C GLY A 332 -0.88 7.49 3.42
N TRP A 333 -1.14 8.76 3.15
CA TRP A 333 -0.46 9.49 2.08
C TRP A 333 1.03 9.65 2.34
N LEU A 334 1.46 9.94 3.58
CA LEU A 334 2.89 9.99 3.91
C LEU A 334 3.59 8.64 3.66
N ASP A 335 2.94 7.53 3.98
CA ASP A 335 3.46 6.18 3.68
C ASP A 335 3.59 5.91 2.17
N VAL A 336 2.72 6.51 1.36
CA VAL A 336 2.73 6.37 -0.11
C VAL A 336 3.77 7.28 -0.76
N VAL A 337 3.85 8.56 -0.36
CA VAL A 337 4.67 9.54 -1.08
C VAL A 337 6.13 9.60 -0.63
N ARG A 338 6.45 9.27 0.63
CA ARG A 338 7.83 9.35 1.15
C ARG A 338 8.81 8.37 0.49
N PRO A 339 8.45 7.09 0.27
CA PRO A 339 9.37 6.15 -0.36
C PRO A 339 9.64 6.49 -1.82
N GLU A 340 10.91 6.42 -2.20
CA GLU A 340 11.39 6.76 -3.56
C GLU A 340 10.75 8.07 -4.07
N TYR A 341 10.78 9.10 -3.23
CA TYR A 341 10.08 10.37 -3.45
C TYR A 341 10.38 11.00 -4.81
N GLU A 342 11.64 10.97 -5.23
CA GLU A 342 12.13 11.54 -6.51
C GLU A 342 11.42 10.92 -7.73
N ALA A 343 10.98 9.67 -7.61
CA ALA A 343 10.30 8.97 -8.70
C ALA A 343 8.87 9.48 -8.99
N TRP A 344 8.32 10.36 -8.15
CA TRP A 344 7.07 11.06 -8.46
C TRP A 344 7.25 12.17 -9.51
N GLY A 345 8.45 12.74 -9.63
CA GLY A 345 8.73 13.80 -10.60
C GLY A 345 8.00 15.14 -10.32
N THR A 346 7.31 15.22 -9.20
CA THR A 346 6.62 16.43 -8.72
C THR A 346 6.59 16.48 -7.21
N LYS A 347 6.39 17.66 -6.64
CA LYS A 347 6.34 17.85 -5.19
C LYS A 347 4.93 17.55 -4.69
N LEU A 348 4.81 16.51 -3.89
CA LEU A 348 3.53 16.05 -3.27
C LEU A 348 3.51 16.29 -1.75
N LYS A 349 4.63 16.72 -1.16
CA LYS A 349 4.74 17.06 0.26
C LYS A 349 4.69 18.57 0.43
N TYR A 350 4.11 19.01 1.53
CA TYR A 350 4.13 20.37 1.99
C TYR A 350 4.88 20.41 3.32
N GLU A 351 6.11 20.89 3.26
CA GLU A 351 7.06 20.87 4.39
C GLU A 351 7.08 22.24 5.09
N LYS A 352 7.73 22.33 6.26
CA LYS A 352 7.82 23.58 7.01
C LYS A 352 8.44 24.71 6.19
N GLU A 353 9.42 24.39 5.36
CA GLU A 353 10.09 25.36 4.48
C GLU A 353 9.14 25.97 3.45
N ASP A 354 8.24 25.13 2.88
CA ASP A 354 7.21 25.61 1.95
C ASP A 354 6.25 26.55 2.65
N PHE A 355 5.78 26.13 3.83
CA PHE A 355 4.85 26.93 4.63
C PHE A 355 5.46 28.30 5.02
N LEU A 356 6.68 28.30 5.52
CA LEU A 356 7.37 29.53 5.91
C LEU A 356 7.61 30.44 4.72
N LYS A 357 7.98 29.86 3.57
CA LYS A 357 8.17 30.61 2.33
C LYS A 357 6.85 31.21 1.84
N ASP A 358 5.79 30.38 1.72
CA ASP A 358 4.48 30.86 1.26
C ASP A 358 3.94 31.96 2.18
N LEU A 359 4.17 31.85 3.49
CA LEU A 359 3.78 32.87 4.47
C LEU A 359 4.59 34.17 4.28
N SER A 360 5.91 34.05 4.12
CA SER A 360 6.80 35.18 3.89
C SER A 360 6.48 35.92 2.57
N ASP A 361 6.13 35.17 1.52
CA ASP A 361 5.78 35.72 0.21
C ASP A 361 4.52 36.60 0.22
N LEU A 362 3.66 36.47 1.24
CA LEU A 362 2.48 37.34 1.45
C LEU A 362 2.82 38.73 1.97
N GLN A 363 4.02 38.93 2.53
CA GLN A 363 4.65 40.19 2.92
C GLN A 363 3.96 40.95 4.07
N ASN A 364 2.67 40.83 4.26
CA ASN A 364 1.97 41.56 5.31
C ASN A 364 0.69 40.83 5.80
N LEU A 365 0.22 41.25 6.99
CA LEU A 365 -0.90 40.70 7.68
C LEU A 365 -2.25 40.86 6.91
N SER A 366 -2.42 41.95 6.17
CA SER A 366 -3.65 42.22 5.42
C SER A 366 -3.78 41.26 4.22
N THR A 367 -2.68 41.01 3.52
CA THR A 367 -2.65 40.02 2.43
C THR A 367 -2.92 38.61 2.96
N LEU A 368 -2.31 38.26 4.11
CA LEU A 368 -2.56 36.97 4.75
C LEU A 368 -4.04 36.84 5.17
N ALA A 369 -4.59 37.84 5.88
CA ALA A 369 -5.99 37.83 6.31
C ALA A 369 -6.97 37.64 5.14
N SER A 370 -6.72 38.34 4.03
CA SER A 370 -7.50 38.19 2.81
C SER A 370 -7.36 36.78 2.21
N LYS A 371 -6.12 36.24 2.17
CA LYS A 371 -5.84 34.90 1.61
C LYS A 371 -6.54 33.78 2.37
N ILE A 372 -6.59 33.85 3.70
CA ILE A 372 -7.23 32.84 4.55
C ILE A 372 -8.70 33.15 4.88
N GLY A 373 -9.24 34.29 4.39
CA GLY A 373 -10.63 34.69 4.61
C GLY A 373 -10.98 34.99 6.08
N LYS A 374 -10.05 35.57 6.86
CA LYS A 374 -10.19 35.85 8.29
C LYS A 374 -10.12 37.34 8.59
N THR A 375 -10.60 37.72 9.78
CA THR A 375 -10.36 39.07 10.33
C THR A 375 -8.88 39.24 10.69
N ARG A 376 -8.44 40.50 10.86
CA ARG A 376 -7.09 40.77 11.33
C ARG A 376 -6.80 40.13 12.69
N GLU A 377 -7.73 40.17 13.61
CA GLU A 377 -7.62 39.61 14.97
C GLU A 377 -7.54 38.07 14.95
N ASP A 378 -8.40 37.41 14.15
CA ASP A 378 -8.35 35.97 13.98
C ASP A 378 -7.06 35.50 13.32
N THR A 379 -6.52 36.32 12.37
CA THR A 379 -5.26 36.05 11.70
C THR A 379 -4.08 36.13 12.67
N ILE A 380 -4.04 37.16 13.54
CA ILE A 380 -3.01 37.27 14.60
C ILE A 380 -3.13 36.08 15.58
N THR A 381 -4.35 35.75 15.98
CA THR A 381 -4.61 34.59 16.86
C THR A 381 -4.09 33.28 16.23
N TRP A 382 -4.30 33.09 14.95
CA TRP A 382 -3.76 31.93 14.22
C TRP A 382 -2.23 31.97 14.12
N LEU A 383 -1.64 33.11 13.76
CA LEU A 383 -0.17 33.27 13.71
C LEU A 383 0.48 32.96 15.06
N ASN A 384 -0.13 33.38 16.16
CA ASN A 384 0.38 33.05 17.50
C ASN A 384 0.39 31.55 17.78
N LYS A 385 -0.59 30.79 17.25
CA LYS A 385 -0.57 29.31 17.30
C LYS A 385 0.57 28.75 16.46
N VAL A 386 0.80 29.31 15.29
CA VAL A 386 1.92 28.93 14.43
C VAL A 386 3.26 29.17 15.14
N TYR A 387 3.48 30.38 15.69
CA TYR A 387 4.72 30.70 16.40
C TYR A 387 4.95 29.79 17.59
N LYS A 388 3.91 29.59 18.42
CA LYS A 388 3.97 28.65 19.53
C LYS A 388 4.37 27.24 19.07
N PHE A 389 3.78 26.73 18.02
CA PHE A 389 4.12 25.40 17.48
C PHE A 389 5.59 25.32 17.07
N PHE A 390 6.14 26.33 16.38
CA PHE A 390 7.55 26.35 16.00
C PHE A 390 8.49 26.44 17.21
N VAL A 391 8.11 27.23 18.22
CA VAL A 391 8.85 27.31 19.49
C VAL A 391 8.84 25.96 20.22
N ASP A 392 7.66 25.31 20.32
CA ASP A 392 7.52 23.99 20.95
C ASP A 392 8.35 22.90 20.22
N GLN A 393 8.63 23.09 18.91
CA GLN A 393 9.51 22.23 18.14
C GLN A 393 11.00 22.67 18.16
N ASN A 394 11.39 23.66 18.97
CA ASN A 394 12.74 24.25 19.05
C ASN A 394 13.23 24.83 17.72
N MET A 395 12.34 25.43 16.93
CA MET A 395 12.65 25.99 15.61
C MET A 395 12.49 27.52 15.54
N LEU A 396 12.73 28.23 16.64
CA LEU A 396 12.66 29.70 16.68
C LEU A 396 13.64 30.36 15.69
N ASN A 397 14.77 29.74 15.44
CA ASN A 397 15.79 30.23 14.48
C ASN A 397 15.28 30.32 13.02
N GLU A 398 14.22 29.63 12.66
CA GLU A 398 13.62 29.76 11.32
C GLU A 398 13.08 31.16 11.09
N PHE A 399 12.67 31.89 12.15
CA PHE A 399 12.15 33.26 12.06
C PHE A 399 13.21 34.32 11.78
N ASP A 400 14.49 33.94 11.83
CA ASP A 400 15.60 34.75 11.35
C ASP A 400 15.87 34.59 9.86
N ASN A 401 15.27 33.57 9.22
CA ASN A 401 15.44 33.27 7.80
C ASN A 401 14.19 33.61 6.97
N TYR A 402 13.01 33.65 7.58
CA TYR A 402 11.74 33.94 6.92
C TYR A 402 11.05 35.13 7.60
N ALA A 403 10.70 36.14 6.80
CA ALA A 403 10.03 37.35 7.27
C ALA A 403 8.51 37.03 7.45
N ILE A 404 8.12 36.61 8.64
CA ILE A 404 6.75 36.12 8.94
C ILE A 404 6.15 36.77 10.20
N ILE A 405 6.86 37.61 10.90
CA ILE A 405 6.41 38.26 12.12
C ILE A 405 5.95 39.67 11.78
N PRO A 406 4.65 40.01 12.03
CA PRO A 406 4.16 41.34 11.71
C PRO A 406 4.72 42.39 12.66
N ASN A 407 5.18 43.51 12.09
CA ASN A 407 5.49 44.72 12.85
C ASN A 407 4.18 45.46 13.21
N GLN A 408 4.29 46.61 13.87
CA GLN A 408 3.14 47.45 14.24
C GLN A 408 2.28 47.94 13.05
N LEU A 409 2.85 47.99 11.84
CA LEU A 409 2.13 48.34 10.61
C LEU A 409 1.48 47.11 9.95
N GLY A 410 1.88 45.93 10.37
CA GLY A 410 1.40 44.67 9.82
C GLY A 410 2.32 44.06 8.75
N ASP A 411 3.47 44.68 8.46
CA ASP A 411 4.44 44.14 7.50
C ASP A 411 5.24 43.02 8.14
N PHE A 412 5.45 41.93 7.39
CA PHE A 412 6.24 40.80 7.86
C PHE A 412 7.73 41.14 7.85
N LYS A 413 8.41 40.86 8.95
CA LYS A 413 9.83 41.09 9.16
C LYS A 413 10.50 39.85 9.72
N LEU A 414 11.84 39.80 9.61
CA LEU A 414 12.67 38.80 10.28
C LEU A 414 12.69 39.07 11.79
N LEU A 415 12.74 38.02 12.61
CA LEU A 415 12.79 38.19 14.07
C LEU A 415 13.94 39.11 14.52
N LYS A 416 15.12 38.97 13.94
CA LYS A 416 16.32 39.80 14.22
C LYS A 416 16.19 41.29 13.86
N GLU A 417 15.18 41.66 13.07
CA GLU A 417 14.87 43.03 12.67
C GLU A 417 13.88 43.73 13.60
N LEU A 418 13.33 42.99 14.56
CA LEU A 418 12.25 43.44 15.42
C LEU A 418 12.73 43.74 16.85
N TYR A 419 12.16 44.76 17.45
CA TYR A 419 12.36 45.10 18.85
C TYR A 419 11.09 44.91 19.65
N SER A 420 11.21 44.37 20.88
CA SER A 420 10.06 44.21 21.76
C SER A 420 9.65 45.57 22.36
N ASP A 421 8.38 45.90 22.27
CA ASP A 421 7.81 47.11 22.87
C ASP A 421 8.03 47.19 24.41
N HIS A 422 8.10 46.04 25.08
CA HIS A 422 8.39 45.95 26.51
C HIS A 422 9.78 46.46 26.91
N THR A 423 10.75 46.48 26.01
CA THR A 423 12.11 46.95 26.29
C THR A 423 12.29 48.42 26.06
N LEU A 424 11.45 49.07 25.26
CA LEU A 424 11.57 50.45 24.86
C LEU A 424 10.98 51.47 25.86
N ARG A 425 10.09 51.05 26.78
CA ARG A 425 9.39 51.89 27.79
C ARG A 425 8.89 53.24 27.20
N ILE A 426 8.35 53.23 25.99
CA ILE A 426 7.85 54.41 25.31
C ILE A 426 6.50 54.78 25.93
N PRO A 427 6.34 56.04 26.42
CA PRO A 427 5.02 56.53 26.87
C PRO A 427 3.97 56.40 25.76
N ALA A 428 2.77 55.96 26.07
CA ALA A 428 1.71 55.73 25.09
C ALA A 428 1.45 56.90 24.17
N ILE A 429 1.54 58.12 24.69
CA ILE A 429 1.35 59.38 23.92
C ILE A 429 2.42 59.62 22.86
N LEU A 430 3.63 59.03 22.99
CA LEU A 430 4.71 59.15 22.01
C LEU A 430 4.79 57.95 21.09
N LYS A 431 3.99 56.93 21.32
CA LYS A 431 4.04 55.65 20.56
C LYS A 431 3.70 55.87 19.10
N ASP A 432 2.69 56.68 18.79
CA ASP A 432 2.30 56.97 17.40
C ASP A 432 3.38 57.78 16.66
N ILE A 433 3.99 58.72 17.36
CA ILE A 433 5.12 59.52 16.81
C ILE A 433 6.33 58.62 16.58
N TYR A 434 6.68 57.82 17.56
CA TYR A 434 7.79 56.84 17.43
C TYR A 434 7.57 55.87 16.25
N ASN A 435 6.37 55.28 16.11
CA ASN A 435 6.03 54.38 15.04
C ASN A 435 6.04 55.07 13.66
N SER A 436 5.68 56.34 13.58
CA SER A 436 5.71 57.11 12.32
C SER A 436 7.12 57.47 11.86
N VAL A 437 8.06 57.67 12.81
CA VAL A 437 9.47 58.10 12.54
C VAL A 437 10.38 56.87 12.30
N ASN A 438 10.10 55.75 12.96
CA ASN A 438 10.95 54.54 12.93
C ASN A 438 10.31 53.42 12.10
N GLN A 439 9.87 53.72 10.87
CA GLN A 439 9.28 52.74 9.96
C GLN A 439 10.17 51.53 9.68
N ASP A 440 11.52 51.73 9.74
CA ASP A 440 12.52 50.70 9.48
C ASP A 440 12.91 49.90 10.74
N ASN A 441 12.61 50.39 11.96
CA ASN A 441 12.89 49.74 13.25
C ASN A 441 11.60 49.32 13.92
N ALA A 442 11.02 48.25 13.40
CA ALA A 442 9.68 47.83 13.74
C ALA A 442 9.57 47.10 15.09
N THR A 443 8.52 47.41 15.85
CA THR A 443 8.15 46.68 17.07
C THR A 443 7.15 45.59 16.78
N VAL A 444 7.26 44.47 17.52
CA VAL A 444 6.29 43.39 17.47
C VAL A 444 4.97 43.82 18.10
N GLN A 445 3.85 43.60 17.45
CA GLN A 445 2.52 43.76 18.03
C GLN A 445 2.12 42.60 18.93
#